data_491f430281ae97e86b5e5ffd533d413e
#
_entry.id   491f430281ae97e86b5e5ffd533d413e
#
_cell.length_a   1.000
_cell.length_b   1.000
_cell.length_c   1.000
_cell.angle_alpha   90.00
_cell.angle_beta   90.00
_cell.angle_gamma   90.00
#
_symmetry.space_group_name_H-M   'P 1'
#
loop_
_entity.id
_entity.type
_entity.pdbx_description
1 polymer ?
#
loop_
_entity_poly.entity_id
_entity_poly.type
_entity_poly.pdbx_seq_one_letter_code
_entity_poly.pdbx_strand_id
1 'polypeptide(L)'
;MAAARRPGLQGRWGSVVDSLEAIIPIYESGSSRIAFFSDVRMRKEVVRFAVGGPGLVLDLGSGPGTMARVVSRCGGTPVLLDASSKMLHAAGSELMVQAVFEALPFRDGAFRSLVAGFSLRDARDLATALGEVRRVTAGGGRFAFCDLGKSDSFLESVLLGVYVRVGIPLIGALTGGFAGTRFSSLFDTYVLTLRNGALSTLLKRYFSRVDMKSRQLGGSVEFYCTA
;
A
#
# COMPACT_ATOMS: atom_id res chain seq x y z
N MET A 1 28.84 -11.46 -11.76
CA MET A 1 27.44 -11.73 -11.32
C MET A 1 26.80 -10.37 -11.05
N ALA A 2 25.85 -9.92 -11.87
CA ALA A 2 25.12 -8.69 -11.61
C ALA A 2 24.26 -8.91 -10.35
N ALA A 3 24.44 -8.07 -9.34
CA ALA A 3 23.62 -8.12 -8.12
C ALA A 3 22.15 -7.97 -8.52
N ALA A 4 21.33 -8.98 -8.18
CA ALA A 4 19.90 -8.95 -8.45
C ALA A 4 19.33 -7.66 -7.83
N ARG A 5 18.74 -6.80 -8.68
CA ARG A 5 18.18 -5.51 -8.26
C ARG A 5 17.10 -5.76 -7.21
N ARG A 6 17.30 -5.26 -5.99
CA ARG A 6 16.30 -5.41 -4.93
C ARG A 6 15.03 -4.65 -5.30
N PRO A 7 13.84 -5.23 -5.14
CA PRO A 7 12.59 -4.54 -5.42
C PRO A 7 12.37 -3.40 -4.42
N GLY A 8 11.93 -2.24 -4.92
CA GLY A 8 11.68 -1.05 -4.10
C GLY A 8 12.15 0.25 -4.77
N LEU A 9 11.78 1.39 -4.20
CA LEU A 9 12.03 2.73 -4.77
C LEU A 9 13.47 3.20 -4.66
N GLN A 10 14.23 2.71 -3.67
CA GLN A 10 15.62 3.11 -3.44
C GLN A 10 15.84 4.64 -3.57
N GLY A 11 16.69 5.10 -4.48
CA GLY A 11 17.02 6.51 -4.67
C GLY A 11 15.88 7.42 -5.19
N ARG A 12 14.74 6.87 -5.60
CA ARG A 12 13.57 7.65 -6.06
C ARG A 12 12.56 7.95 -4.96
N TRP A 13 12.78 7.44 -3.76
CA TRP A 13 11.81 7.52 -2.68
C TRP A 13 11.42 8.96 -2.31
N GLY A 14 12.40 9.88 -2.20
CA GLY A 14 12.13 11.29 -1.86
C GLY A 14 11.17 11.98 -2.86
N SER A 15 11.41 11.79 -4.16
CA SER A 15 10.56 12.40 -5.20
C SER A 15 9.14 11.83 -5.21
N VAL A 16 8.95 10.57 -4.79
CA VAL A 16 7.62 9.96 -4.66
C VAL A 16 6.89 10.58 -3.46
N VAL A 17 7.56 10.71 -2.31
CA VAL A 17 6.97 11.36 -1.12
C VAL A 17 6.54 12.80 -1.45
N ASP A 18 7.40 13.61 -2.08
CA ASP A 18 7.07 14.99 -2.47
C ASP A 18 5.84 15.05 -3.39
N SER A 19 5.74 14.09 -4.32
CA SER A 19 4.60 14.02 -5.23
C SER A 19 3.30 13.65 -4.51
N LEU A 20 3.37 12.70 -3.56
CA LEU A 20 2.23 12.29 -2.75
C LEU A 20 1.76 13.41 -1.81
N GLU A 21 2.69 14.13 -1.17
CA GLU A 21 2.36 15.28 -0.33
C GLU A 21 1.64 16.40 -1.10
N ALA A 22 2.05 16.63 -2.34
CA ALA A 22 1.44 17.68 -3.17
C ALA A 22 0.00 17.37 -3.60
N ILE A 23 -0.46 16.12 -3.52
CA ILE A 23 -1.82 15.71 -3.89
C ILE A 23 -2.72 15.45 -2.67
N ILE A 24 -2.27 15.69 -1.44
CA ILE A 24 -3.06 15.48 -0.22
C ILE A 24 -4.51 16.00 -0.37
N PRO A 25 -4.77 17.23 -0.84
CA PRO A 25 -6.13 17.77 -0.93
C PRO A 25 -7.07 17.00 -1.86
N ILE A 26 -6.52 16.30 -2.85
CA ILE A 26 -7.27 15.55 -3.87
C ILE A 26 -7.03 14.04 -3.80
N TYR A 27 -6.24 13.59 -2.82
CA TYR A 27 -5.77 12.19 -2.74
C TYR A 27 -6.92 11.18 -2.77
N GLU A 28 -7.93 11.36 -1.93
CA GLU A 28 -9.05 10.41 -1.82
C GLU A 28 -9.91 10.39 -3.07
N SER A 29 -10.31 11.57 -3.55
CA SER A 29 -11.16 11.66 -4.73
C SER A 29 -10.45 11.20 -6.01
N GLY A 30 -9.15 11.48 -6.13
CA GLY A 30 -8.32 11.05 -7.25
C GLY A 30 -8.08 9.53 -7.24
N SER A 31 -7.64 8.98 -6.11
CA SER A 31 -7.35 7.55 -6.00
C SER A 31 -8.59 6.67 -6.24
N SER A 32 -9.76 7.06 -5.72
CA SER A 32 -11.00 6.31 -5.97
C SER A 32 -11.39 6.28 -7.45
N ARG A 33 -11.25 7.41 -8.17
CA ARG A 33 -11.54 7.44 -9.62
C ARG A 33 -10.54 6.63 -10.43
N ILE A 34 -9.26 6.72 -10.10
CA ILE A 34 -8.18 5.92 -10.72
C ILE A 34 -8.44 4.42 -10.51
N ALA A 35 -8.90 4.02 -9.34
CA ALA A 35 -9.23 2.63 -9.04
C ALA A 35 -10.63 2.20 -9.52
N PHE A 36 -11.33 3.01 -10.33
CA PHE A 36 -12.72 2.78 -10.73
C PHE A 36 -13.63 2.47 -9.53
N PHE A 37 -13.46 3.21 -8.42
CA PHE A 37 -14.18 3.04 -7.16
C PHE A 37 -14.06 1.64 -6.51
N SER A 38 -13.13 0.80 -6.99
CA SER A 38 -12.88 -0.52 -6.40
C SER A 38 -12.07 -0.45 -5.09
N ASP A 39 -11.34 0.62 -4.87
CA ASP A 39 -10.49 0.86 -3.69
C ASP A 39 -11.26 0.76 -2.36
N VAL A 40 -12.47 1.33 -2.31
CA VAL A 40 -13.33 1.29 -1.11
C VAL A 40 -13.69 -0.15 -0.73
N ARG A 41 -14.04 -0.97 -1.74
CA ARG A 41 -14.36 -2.38 -1.53
C ARG A 41 -13.13 -3.16 -1.10
N MET A 42 -12.00 -2.99 -1.78
CA MET A 42 -10.74 -3.67 -1.47
C MET A 42 -10.27 -3.36 -0.05
N ARG A 43 -10.28 -2.08 0.35
CA ARG A 43 -9.94 -1.68 1.74
C ARG A 43 -10.84 -2.36 2.76
N LYS A 44 -12.15 -2.45 2.51
CA LYS A 44 -13.09 -3.14 3.41
C LYS A 44 -12.81 -4.65 3.51
N GLU A 45 -12.53 -5.33 2.39
CA GLU A 45 -12.24 -6.76 2.37
C GLU A 45 -10.93 -7.05 3.14
N VAL A 46 -9.88 -6.26 2.90
CA VAL A 46 -8.59 -6.35 3.58
C VAL A 46 -8.73 -6.13 5.09
N VAL A 47 -9.43 -5.07 5.51
CA VAL A 47 -9.63 -4.76 6.93
C VAL A 47 -10.45 -5.84 7.63
N ARG A 48 -11.54 -6.34 7.00
CA ARG A 48 -12.35 -7.43 7.58
C ARG A 48 -11.56 -8.71 7.83
N PHE A 49 -10.59 -9.01 6.98
CA PHE A 49 -9.71 -10.15 7.22
C PHE A 49 -8.73 -9.89 8.37
N ALA A 50 -8.09 -8.72 8.38
CA ALA A 50 -7.06 -8.40 9.36
C ALA A 50 -7.63 -8.19 10.76
N VAL A 51 -8.78 -7.49 10.88
CA VAL A 51 -9.40 -7.10 12.15
C VAL A 51 -10.33 -8.21 12.62
N GLY A 52 -9.90 -8.94 13.64
CA GLY A 52 -10.67 -10.03 14.25
C GLY A 52 -11.49 -9.60 15.47
N GLY A 53 -11.53 -8.31 15.79
CA GLY A 53 -12.21 -7.76 16.98
C GLY A 53 -11.55 -6.47 17.49
N PRO A 54 -11.94 -5.96 18.66
CA PRO A 54 -11.34 -4.77 19.27
C PRO A 54 -9.84 -4.95 19.52
N GLY A 55 -9.06 -3.91 19.28
CA GLY A 55 -7.61 -3.90 19.50
C GLY A 55 -6.88 -2.95 18.57
N LEU A 56 -5.57 -2.80 18.80
CA LEU A 56 -4.70 -1.96 17.97
C LEU A 56 -4.47 -2.62 16.60
N VAL A 57 -4.60 -1.82 15.56
CA VAL A 57 -4.36 -2.22 14.17
C VAL A 57 -3.33 -1.28 13.56
N LEU A 58 -2.18 -1.79 13.16
CA LEU A 58 -1.14 -0.98 12.53
C LEU A 58 -1.52 -0.71 11.06
N ASP A 59 -1.73 0.56 10.72
CA ASP A 59 -1.99 1.03 9.36
C ASP A 59 -0.68 1.54 8.75
N LEU A 60 -0.08 0.72 7.87
CA LEU A 60 1.23 0.93 7.26
C LEU A 60 1.13 1.81 6.01
N GLY A 61 1.80 2.98 6.04
CA GLY A 61 1.68 3.99 4.99
C GLY A 61 0.26 4.55 4.96
N SER A 62 -0.20 4.99 6.13
CA SER A 62 -1.58 5.40 6.38
C SER A 62 -2.03 6.60 5.56
N GLY A 63 -1.06 7.41 5.09
CA GLY A 63 -1.35 8.66 4.39
C GLY A 63 -2.31 9.55 5.19
N PRO A 64 -3.33 10.14 4.55
CA PRO A 64 -4.33 10.99 5.22
C PRO A 64 -5.42 10.16 5.95
N GLY A 65 -5.12 8.91 6.35
CA GLY A 65 -5.98 8.09 7.21
C GLY A 65 -7.15 7.38 6.51
N THR A 66 -7.11 7.21 5.19
CA THR A 66 -8.21 6.55 4.44
C THR A 66 -8.45 5.12 4.92
N MET A 67 -7.39 4.33 5.14
CA MET A 67 -7.51 2.97 5.66
C MET A 67 -7.90 2.98 7.15
N ALA A 68 -7.34 3.89 7.94
CA ALA A 68 -7.63 4.05 9.36
C ALA A 68 -9.13 4.24 9.63
N ARG A 69 -9.82 5.05 8.80
CA ARG A 69 -11.28 5.22 8.91
C ARG A 69 -12.05 3.92 8.65
N VAL A 70 -11.55 3.03 7.79
CA VAL A 70 -12.17 1.71 7.56
C VAL A 70 -11.92 0.80 8.76
N VAL A 71 -10.70 0.81 9.33
CA VAL A 71 -10.34 0.07 10.55
C VAL A 71 -11.28 0.44 11.70
N SER A 72 -11.46 1.75 11.97
CA SER A 72 -12.36 2.23 13.04
C SER A 72 -13.80 1.76 12.83
N ARG A 73 -14.32 1.81 11.60
CA ARG A 73 -15.67 1.30 11.28
C ARG A 73 -15.82 -0.21 11.45
N CYS A 74 -14.72 -0.95 11.44
CA CYS A 74 -14.70 -2.40 11.70
C CYS A 74 -14.39 -2.75 13.17
N GLY A 75 -14.36 -1.76 14.06
CA GLY A 75 -14.18 -1.95 15.51
C GLY A 75 -12.71 -2.06 15.95
N GLY A 76 -11.74 -1.83 15.08
CA GLY A 76 -10.32 -1.74 15.43
C GLY A 76 -9.92 -0.32 15.83
N THR A 77 -8.83 -0.17 16.57
CA THR A 77 -8.21 1.11 16.90
C THR A 77 -6.96 1.29 16.03
N PRO A 78 -7.00 2.18 15.02
CA PRO A 78 -5.87 2.34 14.09
C PRO A 78 -4.69 3.06 14.76
N VAL A 79 -3.49 2.52 14.56
CA VAL A 79 -2.20 3.19 14.80
C VAL A 79 -1.64 3.54 13.44
N LEU A 80 -1.60 4.83 13.12
CA LEU A 80 -1.18 5.32 11.81
C LEU A 80 0.33 5.42 11.74
N LEU A 81 0.92 4.81 10.72
CA LEU A 81 2.35 4.93 10.46
C LEU A 81 2.57 5.43 9.03
N ASP A 82 3.30 6.53 8.89
CA ASP A 82 3.69 7.08 7.60
C ASP A 82 5.06 7.75 7.69
N ALA A 83 5.78 7.81 6.59
CA ALA A 83 7.07 8.50 6.53
C ALA A 83 6.90 10.02 6.43
N SER A 84 5.76 10.50 5.90
CA SER A 84 5.44 11.91 5.78
C SER A 84 4.68 12.41 7.01
N SER A 85 5.28 13.35 7.73
CA SER A 85 4.61 14.05 8.82
C SER A 85 3.38 14.85 8.33
N LYS A 86 3.43 15.39 7.11
CA LYS A 86 2.30 16.13 6.53
C LYS A 86 1.09 15.21 6.28
N MET A 87 1.33 13.99 5.81
CA MET A 87 0.27 12.98 5.66
C MET A 87 -0.37 12.64 7.00
N LEU A 88 0.43 12.40 8.03
CA LEU A 88 -0.05 12.10 9.38
C LEU A 88 -0.87 13.27 9.95
N HIS A 89 -0.39 14.51 9.82
CA HIS A 89 -1.15 15.67 10.27
C HIS A 89 -2.49 15.83 9.54
N ALA A 90 -2.52 15.51 8.23
CA ALA A 90 -3.77 15.55 7.46
C ALA A 90 -4.77 14.46 7.91
N ALA A 91 -4.30 13.36 8.49
CA ALA A 91 -5.16 12.30 9.04
C ALA A 91 -5.87 12.69 10.34
N GLY A 92 -5.27 13.58 11.15
CA GLY A 92 -5.86 14.12 12.38
C GLY A 92 -6.12 13.07 13.46
N SER A 93 -5.28 12.04 13.57
CA SER A 93 -5.40 10.98 14.59
C SER A 93 -4.49 11.27 15.78
N GLU A 94 -4.85 10.72 16.96
CA GLU A 94 -4.00 10.80 18.16
C GLU A 94 -2.88 9.74 18.17
N LEU A 95 -3.11 8.59 17.53
CA LEU A 95 -2.14 7.48 17.48
C LEU A 95 -1.40 7.51 16.15
N MET A 96 -0.35 8.33 16.08
CA MET A 96 0.47 8.51 14.88
C MET A 96 1.94 8.28 15.17
N VAL A 97 2.63 7.63 14.24
CA VAL A 97 4.06 7.33 14.32
C VAL A 97 4.72 7.68 12.98
N GLN A 98 5.67 8.59 12.98
CA GLN A 98 6.47 8.87 11.78
C GLN A 98 7.61 7.87 11.68
N ALA A 99 7.55 6.99 10.68
CA ALA A 99 8.59 5.99 10.42
C ALA A 99 8.53 5.48 8.98
N VAL A 100 9.57 4.78 8.55
CA VAL A 100 9.64 4.07 7.27
C VAL A 100 9.37 2.58 7.47
N PHE A 101 8.95 1.89 6.42
CA PHE A 101 8.63 0.46 6.48
C PHE A 101 9.83 -0.42 6.86
N GLU A 102 11.03 0.02 6.50
CA GLU A 102 12.28 -0.71 6.72
C GLU A 102 12.83 -0.60 8.16
N ALA A 103 12.19 0.22 9.02
CA ALA A 103 12.58 0.42 10.40
C ALA A 103 11.35 0.78 11.23
N LEU A 104 10.54 -0.21 11.57
CA LEU A 104 9.33 -0.02 12.38
C LEU A 104 9.68 0.12 13.86
N PRO A 105 9.31 1.23 14.54
CA PRO A 105 9.72 1.53 15.90
C PRO A 105 8.84 0.78 16.94
N PHE A 106 8.59 -0.48 16.69
CA PHE A 106 7.79 -1.35 17.56
C PHE A 106 8.57 -2.61 17.93
N ARG A 107 8.25 -3.16 19.09
CA ARG A 107 8.81 -4.44 19.53
C ARG A 107 8.31 -5.60 18.66
N ASP A 108 9.01 -6.71 18.68
CA ASP A 108 8.59 -7.95 18.03
C ASP A 108 7.21 -8.39 18.52
N GLY A 109 6.39 -8.84 17.61
CA GLY A 109 5.05 -9.32 17.89
C GLY A 109 4.10 -8.30 18.51
N ALA A 110 4.31 -7.00 18.28
CA ALA A 110 3.51 -5.93 18.88
C ALA A 110 2.05 -5.92 18.43
N PHE A 111 1.77 -6.38 17.21
CA PHE A 111 0.45 -6.27 16.62
C PHE A 111 -0.11 -7.63 16.16
N ARG A 112 -1.37 -7.89 16.46
CA ARG A 112 -2.12 -9.03 15.89
C ARG A 112 -2.75 -8.71 14.54
N SER A 113 -2.95 -7.43 14.25
CA SER A 113 -3.64 -6.95 13.05
C SER A 113 -2.83 -5.83 12.39
N LEU A 114 -2.46 -6.03 11.13
CA LEU A 114 -1.76 -5.04 10.32
C LEU A 114 -2.48 -4.90 8.98
N VAL A 115 -2.55 -3.67 8.48
CA VAL A 115 -3.11 -3.36 7.17
C VAL A 115 -2.22 -2.40 6.40
N ALA A 116 -2.32 -2.42 5.06
CA ALA A 116 -1.75 -1.40 4.21
C ALA A 116 -2.68 -1.14 3.01
N GLY A 117 -2.84 0.11 2.62
CA GLY A 117 -3.74 0.47 1.55
C GLY A 117 -3.10 1.32 0.47
N PHE A 118 -2.64 0.71 -0.62
CA PHE A 118 -1.98 1.37 -1.76
C PHE A 118 -0.66 2.06 -1.38
N SER A 119 0.12 1.48 -0.48
CA SER A 119 1.34 2.07 0.07
C SER A 119 2.55 1.14 0.05
N LEU A 120 2.36 -0.19 0.12
CA LEU A 120 3.48 -1.13 0.28
C LEU A 120 4.47 -1.11 -0.90
N ARG A 121 3.99 -0.82 -2.13
CA ARG A 121 4.84 -0.66 -3.31
C ARG A 121 5.83 0.50 -3.19
N ASP A 122 5.56 1.45 -2.29
CA ASP A 122 6.38 2.64 -2.09
C ASP A 122 7.55 2.40 -1.10
N ALA A 123 7.74 1.16 -0.63
CA ALA A 123 8.89 0.76 0.17
C ALA A 123 10.22 1.01 -0.58
N ARG A 124 11.25 1.46 0.13
CA ARG A 124 12.61 1.64 -0.41
C ARG A 124 13.25 0.30 -0.76
N ASP A 125 13.14 -0.66 0.15
CA ASP A 125 13.52 -2.07 -0.02
C ASP A 125 12.40 -2.95 0.51
N LEU A 126 11.64 -3.54 -0.43
CA LEU A 126 10.44 -4.32 -0.10
C LEU A 126 10.76 -5.56 0.76
N ALA A 127 11.92 -6.19 0.57
CA ALA A 127 12.29 -7.37 1.34
C ALA A 127 12.56 -7.01 2.81
N THR A 128 13.29 -5.91 3.05
CA THR A 128 13.52 -5.38 4.40
C THR A 128 12.21 -4.94 5.05
N ALA A 129 11.34 -4.23 4.30
CA ALA A 129 10.03 -3.82 4.79
C ALA A 129 9.17 -5.02 5.21
N LEU A 130 9.11 -6.09 4.40
CA LEU A 130 8.37 -7.30 4.75
C LEU A 130 8.96 -8.04 5.95
N GLY A 131 10.28 -8.00 6.13
CA GLY A 131 10.95 -8.52 7.33
C GLY A 131 10.49 -7.79 8.58
N GLU A 132 10.44 -6.46 8.55
CA GLU A 132 9.95 -5.63 9.66
C GLU A 132 8.45 -5.84 9.93
N VAL A 133 7.63 -5.88 8.87
CA VAL A 133 6.20 -6.21 9.00
C VAL A 133 6.02 -7.57 9.67
N ARG A 134 6.79 -8.59 9.26
CA ARG A 134 6.76 -9.92 9.89
C ARG A 134 7.22 -9.87 11.34
N ARG A 135 8.30 -9.15 11.64
CA ARG A 135 8.85 -9.01 12.99
C ARG A 135 7.83 -8.45 13.97
N VAL A 136 7.13 -7.38 13.59
CA VAL A 136 6.15 -6.74 14.46
C VAL A 136 4.81 -7.45 14.50
N THR A 137 4.57 -8.42 13.60
CA THR A 137 3.35 -9.25 13.59
C THR A 137 3.46 -10.35 14.63
N ALA A 138 2.50 -10.42 15.55
CA ALA A 138 2.41 -11.49 16.55
C ALA A 138 2.21 -12.87 15.91
N GLY A 139 2.59 -13.93 16.63
CA GLY A 139 2.31 -15.30 16.19
C GLY A 139 0.81 -15.51 15.97
N GLY A 140 0.44 -16.06 14.80
CA GLY A 140 -0.94 -16.19 14.35
C GLY A 140 -1.64 -14.86 14.03
N GLY A 141 -0.90 -13.74 14.03
CA GLY A 141 -1.39 -12.43 13.60
C GLY A 141 -1.63 -12.36 12.10
N ARG A 142 -2.35 -11.32 11.67
CA ARG A 142 -2.77 -11.15 10.28
C ARG A 142 -2.25 -9.84 9.71
N PHE A 143 -1.66 -9.93 8.54
CA PHE A 143 -1.32 -8.79 7.72
C PHE A 143 -2.09 -8.87 6.41
N ALA A 144 -2.85 -7.84 6.07
CA ALA A 144 -3.53 -7.79 4.79
C ALA A 144 -3.39 -6.42 4.13
N PHE A 145 -3.26 -6.42 2.81
CA PHE A 145 -3.11 -5.17 2.07
C PHE A 145 -3.75 -5.23 0.70
N CYS A 146 -4.08 -4.07 0.17
CA CYS A 146 -4.48 -3.87 -1.22
C CYS A 146 -3.55 -2.88 -1.89
N ASP A 147 -3.23 -3.13 -3.16
CA ASP A 147 -2.31 -2.28 -3.92
C ASP A 147 -2.58 -2.34 -5.44
N LEU A 148 -1.90 -1.48 -6.19
CA LEU A 148 -1.79 -1.63 -7.64
C LEU A 148 -1.06 -2.95 -7.92
N GLY A 149 -1.68 -3.77 -8.75
CA GLY A 149 -1.12 -5.03 -9.19
C GLY A 149 -0.39 -4.90 -10.52
N LYS A 150 0.49 -5.85 -10.78
CA LYS A 150 1.15 -6.05 -12.08
C LYS A 150 0.90 -7.47 -12.53
N SER A 151 0.09 -7.62 -13.57
CA SER A 151 -0.32 -8.94 -14.08
C SER A 151 0.88 -9.83 -14.41
N ASP A 152 0.73 -11.13 -14.20
CA ASP A 152 1.69 -12.14 -14.63
C ASP A 152 1.63 -12.39 -16.14
N SER A 153 0.48 -12.09 -16.78
CA SER A 153 0.34 -12.08 -18.23
C SER A 153 1.09 -10.90 -18.86
N PHE A 154 1.88 -11.17 -19.89
CA PHE A 154 2.63 -10.13 -20.60
C PHE A 154 1.68 -9.09 -21.24
N LEU A 155 0.66 -9.56 -21.97
CA LEU A 155 -0.29 -8.68 -22.67
C LEU A 155 -1.05 -7.77 -21.69
N GLU A 156 -1.59 -8.35 -20.61
CA GLU A 156 -2.29 -7.58 -19.60
C GLU A 156 -1.37 -6.58 -18.90
N SER A 157 -0.12 -6.97 -18.62
CA SER A 157 0.89 -6.08 -18.02
C SER A 157 1.23 -4.89 -18.92
N VAL A 158 1.27 -5.08 -20.26
CA VAL A 158 1.45 -3.98 -21.22
C VAL A 158 0.25 -3.06 -21.23
N LEU A 159 -0.97 -3.61 -21.33
CA LEU A 159 -2.21 -2.82 -21.31
C LEU A 159 -2.34 -1.99 -20.02
N LEU A 160 -2.06 -2.61 -18.87
CA LEU A 160 -2.04 -1.93 -17.58
C LEU A 160 -0.95 -0.86 -17.53
N GLY A 161 0.24 -1.13 -18.07
CA GLY A 161 1.32 -0.15 -18.18
C GLY A 161 0.90 1.09 -18.97
N VAL A 162 0.22 0.90 -20.10
CA VAL A 162 -0.34 2.02 -20.90
C VAL A 162 -1.40 2.78 -20.09
N TYR A 163 -2.30 2.07 -19.40
CA TYR A 163 -3.29 2.70 -18.53
C TYR A 163 -2.64 3.56 -17.42
N VAL A 164 -1.64 3.01 -16.72
CA VAL A 164 -0.94 3.74 -15.65
C VAL A 164 -0.15 4.93 -16.21
N ARG A 165 0.45 4.79 -17.40
CA ARG A 165 1.27 5.84 -18.04
C ARG A 165 0.44 6.99 -18.62
N VAL A 166 -0.72 6.70 -19.19
CA VAL A 166 -1.54 7.66 -19.96
C VAL A 166 -2.91 7.90 -19.29
N GLY A 167 -3.62 6.82 -18.96
CA GLY A 167 -4.98 6.91 -18.44
C GLY A 167 -5.03 7.59 -17.07
N ILE A 168 -4.16 7.20 -16.15
CA ILE A 168 -4.13 7.77 -14.79
C ILE A 168 -3.84 9.29 -14.81
N PRO A 169 -2.79 9.80 -15.49
CA PRO A 169 -2.56 11.25 -15.56
C PRO A 169 -3.71 12.01 -16.22
N LEU A 170 -4.35 11.43 -17.24
CA LEU A 170 -5.50 12.05 -17.90
C LEU A 170 -6.71 12.15 -16.95
N ILE A 171 -7.05 11.07 -16.25
CA ILE A 171 -8.10 11.07 -15.22
C ILE A 171 -7.75 12.07 -14.11
N GLY A 172 -6.50 12.08 -13.66
CA GLY A 172 -6.00 13.02 -12.67
C GLY A 172 -6.17 14.47 -13.09
N ALA A 173 -5.76 14.82 -14.31
CA ALA A 173 -5.90 16.16 -14.87
C ALA A 173 -7.37 16.58 -14.99
N LEU A 174 -8.25 15.70 -15.47
CA LEU A 174 -9.69 15.98 -15.61
C LEU A 174 -10.40 16.17 -14.26
N THR A 175 -9.90 15.56 -13.19
CA THR A 175 -10.57 15.55 -11.88
C THR A 175 -9.94 16.48 -10.84
N GLY A 176 -8.64 16.74 -10.95
CA GLY A 176 -7.87 17.54 -10.00
C GLY A 176 -7.06 18.67 -10.66
N GLY A 177 -7.30 18.97 -11.93
CA GLY A 177 -6.57 19.99 -12.66
C GLY A 177 -5.06 19.73 -12.67
N PHE A 178 -4.25 20.80 -12.55
CA PHE A 178 -2.79 20.70 -12.56
C PHE A 178 -2.24 19.81 -11.43
N ALA A 179 -2.84 19.86 -10.25
CA ALA A 179 -2.43 18.98 -9.13
C ALA A 179 -2.64 17.49 -9.47
N GLY A 180 -3.71 17.17 -10.21
CA GLY A 180 -4.00 15.78 -10.62
C GLY A 180 -2.98 15.18 -11.59
N THR A 181 -2.20 15.98 -12.33
CA THR A 181 -1.13 15.47 -13.21
C THR A 181 -0.01 14.79 -12.43
N ARG A 182 0.17 15.10 -11.15
CA ARG A 182 1.17 14.49 -10.25
C ARG A 182 0.91 13.01 -9.97
N PHE A 183 -0.29 12.49 -10.24
CA PHE A 183 -0.53 11.05 -10.28
C PHE A 183 0.33 10.30 -11.32
N SER A 184 1.00 11.02 -12.22
CA SER A 184 1.99 10.43 -13.14
C SER A 184 3.14 9.70 -12.40
N SER A 185 3.47 10.12 -11.18
CA SER A 185 4.48 9.44 -10.32
C SER A 185 4.12 7.98 -10.01
N LEU A 186 2.84 7.60 -10.10
CA LEU A 186 2.42 6.21 -9.96
C LEU A 186 3.03 5.29 -11.02
N PHE A 187 3.34 5.81 -12.20
CA PHE A 187 4.03 5.01 -13.22
C PHE A 187 5.46 4.64 -12.79
N ASP A 188 6.16 5.54 -12.12
CA ASP A 188 7.53 5.29 -11.66
C ASP A 188 7.55 4.16 -10.60
N THR A 189 6.55 4.14 -9.71
CA THR A 189 6.40 3.05 -8.74
C THR A 189 5.92 1.76 -9.40
N TYR A 190 4.95 1.85 -10.34
CA TYR A 190 4.43 0.70 -11.08
C TYR A 190 5.51 -0.06 -11.85
N VAL A 191 6.45 0.65 -12.49
CA VAL A 191 7.55 0.01 -13.23
C VAL A 191 8.41 -0.86 -12.31
N LEU A 192 8.63 -0.43 -11.07
CA LEU A 192 9.44 -1.12 -10.06
C LEU A 192 8.66 -2.20 -9.31
N THR A 193 7.32 -2.18 -9.37
CA THR A 193 6.47 -3.17 -8.71
C THR A 193 6.70 -4.57 -9.27
N LEU A 194 6.76 -5.57 -8.39
CA LEU A 194 6.83 -6.98 -8.77
C LEU A 194 5.53 -7.41 -9.45
N ARG A 195 5.61 -8.42 -10.32
CA ARG A 195 4.42 -9.14 -10.79
C ARG A 195 3.70 -9.81 -9.62
N ASN A 196 2.40 -9.96 -9.73
CA ASN A 196 1.55 -10.45 -8.64
C ASN A 196 2.01 -11.81 -8.10
N GLY A 197 2.35 -12.75 -8.96
CA GLY A 197 2.87 -14.07 -8.57
C GLY A 197 4.25 -14.00 -7.92
N ALA A 198 5.13 -13.11 -8.39
CA ALA A 198 6.43 -12.89 -7.77
C ALA A 198 6.30 -12.28 -6.37
N LEU A 199 5.37 -11.33 -6.18
CA LEU A 199 5.06 -10.75 -4.88
C LEU A 199 4.47 -11.80 -3.93
N SER A 200 3.55 -12.65 -4.43
CA SER A 200 3.01 -13.77 -3.67
C SER A 200 4.13 -14.73 -3.19
N THR A 201 5.06 -15.05 -4.08
CA THR A 201 6.21 -15.91 -3.76
C THR A 201 7.12 -15.26 -2.71
N LEU A 202 7.35 -13.97 -2.80
CA LEU A 202 8.14 -13.24 -1.82
C LEU A 202 7.45 -13.24 -0.43
N LEU A 203 6.15 -12.96 -0.37
CA LEU A 203 5.37 -12.98 0.87
C LEU A 203 5.40 -14.33 1.58
N LYS A 204 5.36 -15.44 0.84
CA LYS A 204 5.45 -16.82 1.38
C LYS A 204 6.78 -17.12 2.09
N ARG A 205 7.80 -16.28 1.96
CA ARG A 205 9.05 -16.40 2.74
C ARG A 205 8.91 -15.86 4.16
N TYR A 206 7.92 -15.00 4.40
CA TYR A 206 7.70 -14.31 5.67
C TYR A 206 6.46 -14.80 6.42
N PHE A 207 5.43 -15.26 5.70
CA PHE A 207 4.14 -15.64 6.26
C PHE A 207 3.82 -17.09 5.98
N SER A 208 3.22 -17.77 6.97
CA SER A 208 2.87 -19.20 6.90
C SER A 208 1.76 -19.47 5.88
N ARG A 209 0.85 -18.52 5.72
CA ARG A 209 -0.23 -18.58 4.72
C ARG A 209 -0.33 -17.26 3.98
N VAL A 210 -0.46 -17.32 2.65
CA VAL A 210 -0.62 -16.18 1.76
C VAL A 210 -1.68 -16.51 0.72
N ASP A 211 -2.82 -15.85 0.81
CA ASP A 211 -3.88 -15.90 -0.19
C ASP A 211 -3.88 -14.58 -0.99
N MET A 212 -4.15 -14.65 -2.29
CA MET A 212 -4.15 -13.51 -3.20
C MET A 212 -5.47 -13.45 -3.97
N LYS A 213 -5.99 -12.24 -4.14
CA LYS A 213 -7.12 -11.95 -4.99
C LYS A 213 -6.76 -10.81 -5.93
N SER A 214 -6.87 -11.03 -7.23
CA SER A 214 -6.60 -10.01 -8.24
C SER A 214 -7.89 -9.59 -8.94
N ARG A 215 -7.91 -8.34 -9.40
CA ARG A 215 -9.02 -7.72 -10.13
C ARG A 215 -8.51 -6.92 -11.32
N GLN A 216 -9.39 -6.53 -12.22
CA GLN A 216 -9.07 -5.62 -13.33
C GLN A 216 -7.84 -6.11 -14.11
N LEU A 217 -7.89 -7.33 -14.63
CA LEU A 217 -6.79 -7.97 -15.36
C LEU A 217 -5.47 -8.00 -14.56
N GLY A 218 -5.56 -8.15 -13.24
CA GLY A 218 -4.39 -8.14 -12.37
C GLY A 218 -3.86 -6.75 -12.00
N GLY A 219 -4.54 -5.67 -12.41
CA GLY A 219 -4.14 -4.28 -12.13
C GLY A 219 -4.44 -3.80 -10.72
N SER A 220 -5.25 -4.54 -9.97
CA SER A 220 -5.47 -4.35 -8.55
C SER A 220 -5.34 -5.69 -7.83
N VAL A 221 -4.72 -5.70 -6.67
CA VAL A 221 -4.41 -6.93 -5.93
C VAL A 221 -4.67 -6.75 -4.44
N GLU A 222 -5.19 -7.81 -3.84
CA GLU A 222 -5.39 -7.93 -2.40
C GLU A 222 -4.59 -9.14 -1.92
N PHE A 223 -3.84 -8.97 -0.84
CA PHE A 223 -3.12 -10.06 -0.19
C PHE A 223 -3.59 -10.23 1.26
N TYR A 224 -3.69 -11.47 1.67
CA TYR A 224 -4.16 -11.92 2.97
C TYR A 224 -3.13 -12.88 3.56
N CYS A 225 -2.37 -12.41 4.55
CA CYS A 225 -1.23 -13.10 5.13
C CYS A 225 -1.48 -13.46 6.59
N THR A 226 -1.08 -14.68 7.00
CA THR A 226 -1.07 -15.10 8.40
C THR A 226 0.36 -15.43 8.82
N ALA A 227 0.79 -14.95 10.01
CA ALA A 227 2.15 -15.13 10.55
C ALA A 227 2.36 -16.52 11.15
#